data_92625b2b28189f947c1f493ed7cc38f6
#
_entry.id   92625b2b28189f947c1f493ed7cc38f6
#
_cell.length_a   1.000
_cell.length_b   1.000
_cell.length_c   1.000
_cell.angle_alpha   90.00
_cell.angle_beta   90.00
_cell.angle_gamma   90.00
#
_symmetry.space_group_name_H-M   'P 1'
#
loop_
_entity.id
_entity.type
_entity.pdbx_description
1 polymer ?
#
loop_
_entity_poly.entity_id
_entity_poly.type
_entity_poly.pdbx_seq_one_letter_code
_entity_poly.pdbx_strand_id
1 'polypeptide(L)'
;MSPPTRLAVVATVLACAGALFTTGTASAGTLTGDFYREADTPAARWVAANPDDSRTAAIRDRIANQPASHWLSNFNLATIEAEVSSYVGAAATAGKLPVLTLYGIPNRDCGGASAGGAPDLAAYQNWVNLIARGLAGRSTVIILEPDSIALLTCLSANEIAARNQALHTAARTLRAAGGKVYLDAGHSSWNSASEQANRLAAAGIADADGFYSNVSNFNSTANEAAFGRNLIAALNSRGITGKRQVIDTSRNGGAAGDWCGDDNTDRRIGQAPTTATGDADIDAYIWVKPPGEADGCRYAAGSFQPDLAFSLAGSPSSPPEESGSCAATYQTTSAWNGGFQGQVTVTAGSAAIAGWRVTWTLTGGQSIGQVWGGRATTSGTTVTVANESWNGALRPGATAQFGFGATGPVSTPAVTCVSA
;
A
#
# COMPACT_ATOMS: atom_id res chain seq x y z
N MET A 1 88.69 -13.80 22.56
CA MET A 1 87.46 -13.55 23.24
C MET A 1 86.47 -12.89 22.24
N SER A 2 85.62 -13.66 21.59
CA SER A 2 84.69 -13.18 20.61
C SER A 2 83.31 -12.99 21.24
N PRO A 3 82.55 -11.94 20.93
CA PRO A 3 81.23 -11.77 21.51
C PRO A 3 80.15 -12.56 20.70
N PRO A 4 79.04 -12.93 21.32
CA PRO A 4 78.05 -13.75 20.71
C PRO A 4 77.07 -12.96 19.81
N THR A 5 76.80 -13.53 18.68
CA THR A 5 75.84 -13.08 17.68
C THR A 5 74.40 -13.25 18.21
N ARG A 6 73.61 -12.19 18.24
CA ARG A 6 72.17 -12.22 18.55
C ARG A 6 71.38 -12.45 17.25
N LEU A 7 70.64 -13.54 17.19
CA LEU A 7 69.63 -13.77 16.16
C LEU A 7 68.39 -12.89 16.46
N ALA A 8 67.98 -12.06 15.52
CA ALA A 8 66.73 -11.37 15.56
C ALA A 8 65.67 -12.23 14.87
N VAL A 9 64.64 -12.61 15.59
CA VAL A 9 63.43 -13.26 15.04
C VAL A 9 62.50 -12.17 14.56
N VAL A 10 62.27 -12.11 13.25
CA VAL A 10 61.28 -11.26 12.63
C VAL A 10 59.93 -11.99 12.64
N ALA A 11 59.02 -11.53 13.47
CA ALA A 11 57.63 -12.01 13.47
C ALA A 11 56.84 -11.26 12.40
N THR A 12 56.46 -11.97 11.33
CA THR A 12 55.59 -11.45 10.28
C THR A 12 54.13 -11.51 10.77
N VAL A 13 53.56 -10.36 11.07
CA VAL A 13 52.13 -10.24 11.39
C VAL A 13 51.33 -10.20 10.09
N LEU A 14 50.59 -11.26 9.79
CA LEU A 14 49.63 -11.32 8.70
C LEU A 14 48.41 -10.50 9.11
N ALA A 15 48.20 -9.31 8.57
CA ALA A 15 47.01 -8.52 8.73
C ALA A 15 45.93 -9.10 7.80
N CYS A 16 44.97 -9.87 8.36
CA CYS A 16 43.72 -10.20 7.68
C CYS A 16 42.87 -8.92 7.56
N ALA A 17 42.86 -8.35 6.36
CA ALA A 17 41.88 -7.30 6.02
C ALA A 17 40.50 -7.95 5.92
N GLY A 18 39.72 -7.86 6.99
CA GLY A 18 38.30 -8.20 6.99
C GLY A 18 37.53 -7.17 6.12
N ALA A 19 37.07 -7.60 4.97
CA ALA A 19 36.11 -6.81 4.19
C ALA A 19 34.83 -6.68 5.01
N LEU A 20 34.59 -5.50 5.58
CA LEU A 20 33.30 -5.11 6.13
C LEU A 20 32.33 -4.98 4.94
N PHE A 21 31.54 -6.02 4.72
CA PHE A 21 30.34 -5.90 3.89
C PHE A 21 29.38 -4.97 4.65
N THR A 22 29.35 -3.71 4.28
CA THR A 22 28.24 -2.83 4.65
C THR A 22 26.99 -3.41 3.98
N THR A 23 26.16 -4.08 4.75
CA THR A 23 24.78 -4.36 4.34
C THR A 23 24.14 -3.00 4.11
N GLY A 24 23.96 -2.65 2.83
CA GLY A 24 23.18 -1.47 2.49
C GLY A 24 21.80 -1.65 3.10
N THR A 25 21.49 -0.85 4.11
CA THR A 25 20.12 -0.70 4.59
C THR A 25 19.31 -0.22 3.40
N ALA A 26 18.30 -1.00 2.98
CA ALA A 26 17.34 -0.51 2.00
C ALA A 26 16.86 0.87 2.46
N SER A 27 16.99 1.88 1.60
CA SER A 27 16.60 3.24 1.94
C SER A 27 15.09 3.23 2.18
N ALA A 28 14.68 3.39 3.43
CA ALA A 28 13.29 3.56 3.80
C ALA A 28 12.83 4.98 3.41
N GLY A 29 11.52 5.19 3.28
CA GLY A 29 10.92 6.50 3.17
C GLY A 29 11.28 7.42 4.36
N THR A 30 10.73 8.63 4.38
CA THR A 30 11.04 9.64 5.43
C THR A 30 10.17 9.50 6.67
N LEU A 31 9.05 8.77 6.59
CA LEU A 31 8.20 8.47 7.74
C LEU A 31 8.79 7.31 8.56
N THR A 32 8.68 7.43 9.88
CA THR A 32 9.18 6.43 10.83
C THR A 32 8.17 6.17 11.94
N GLY A 33 8.16 4.97 12.48
CA GLY A 33 7.28 4.55 13.57
C GLY A 33 6.03 3.83 13.07
N ASP A 34 5.33 3.21 14.02
CA ASP A 34 4.08 2.48 13.76
C ASP A 34 2.90 3.44 13.77
N PHE A 35 1.88 3.13 12.98
CA PHE A 35 0.66 3.93 12.94
C PHE A 35 -0.22 3.71 14.17
N TYR A 36 -0.94 4.78 14.55
CA TYR A 36 -1.93 4.73 15.62
C TYR A 36 -3.19 3.99 15.16
N ARG A 37 -3.57 2.98 15.95
CA ARG A 37 -4.86 2.29 15.79
C ARG A 37 -5.87 2.89 16.76
N GLU A 38 -6.88 3.54 16.22
CA GLU A 38 -8.02 4.00 17.01
C GLU A 38 -8.82 2.79 17.53
N ALA A 39 -9.14 2.81 18.82
CA ALA A 39 -9.85 1.70 19.44
C ALA A 39 -11.35 1.70 19.14
N ASP A 40 -11.94 2.88 18.92
CA ASP A 40 -13.38 3.08 18.70
C ASP A 40 -13.71 3.34 17.23
N THR A 41 -13.39 2.36 16.36
CA THR A 41 -13.78 2.41 14.94
C THR A 41 -15.14 1.74 14.71
N PRO A 42 -15.86 2.04 13.58
CA PRO A 42 -17.07 1.33 13.22
C PRO A 42 -16.90 -0.20 13.18
N ALA A 43 -15.79 -0.69 12.68
CA ALA A 43 -15.46 -2.12 12.67
C ALA A 43 -15.30 -2.68 14.09
N ALA A 44 -14.58 -1.97 14.98
CA ALA A 44 -14.38 -2.39 16.36
C ALA A 44 -15.70 -2.41 17.16
N ARG A 45 -16.54 -1.38 16.98
CA ARG A 45 -17.89 -1.34 17.59
C ARG A 45 -18.77 -2.50 17.13
N TRP A 46 -18.74 -2.81 15.83
CA TRP A 46 -19.51 -3.94 15.31
C TRP A 46 -19.01 -5.27 15.92
N VAL A 47 -17.70 -5.51 15.96
CA VAL A 47 -17.08 -6.69 16.57
C VAL A 47 -17.52 -6.85 18.04
N ALA A 48 -17.47 -5.77 18.81
CA ALA A 48 -17.86 -5.79 20.22
C ALA A 48 -19.36 -6.08 20.42
N ALA A 49 -20.21 -5.60 19.51
CA ALA A 49 -21.66 -5.80 19.57
C ALA A 49 -22.12 -7.18 19.05
N ASN A 50 -21.28 -7.91 18.31
CA ASN A 50 -21.62 -9.17 17.65
C ASN A 50 -20.60 -10.29 17.94
N PRO A 51 -20.36 -10.65 19.23
CA PRO A 51 -19.29 -11.60 19.60
C PRO A 51 -19.48 -13.00 19.03
N ASP A 52 -20.73 -13.43 18.84
CA ASP A 52 -21.08 -14.77 18.38
C ASP A 52 -21.34 -14.86 16.87
N ASP A 53 -21.22 -13.76 16.12
CA ASP A 53 -21.35 -13.77 14.66
C ASP A 53 -20.13 -14.48 14.03
N SER A 54 -20.38 -15.36 13.06
CA SER A 54 -19.36 -16.16 12.38
C SER A 54 -18.28 -15.32 11.67
N ARG A 55 -18.56 -14.06 11.35
CA ARG A 55 -17.66 -13.11 10.68
C ARG A 55 -16.75 -12.37 11.67
N THR A 56 -17.11 -12.37 12.96
CA THR A 56 -16.47 -11.55 13.99
C THR A 56 -14.97 -11.79 14.10
N ALA A 57 -14.54 -13.05 14.13
CA ALA A 57 -13.13 -13.38 14.24
C ALA A 57 -12.31 -12.79 13.07
N ALA A 58 -12.76 -12.99 11.84
CA ALA A 58 -12.06 -12.48 10.65
C ALA A 58 -12.03 -10.95 10.61
N ILE A 59 -13.16 -10.28 10.92
CA ILE A 59 -13.23 -8.80 10.92
C ILE A 59 -12.36 -8.23 12.04
N ARG A 60 -12.39 -8.82 13.24
CA ARG A 60 -11.55 -8.39 14.37
C ARG A 60 -10.07 -8.48 14.03
N ASP A 61 -9.62 -9.68 13.62
CA ASP A 61 -8.20 -10.00 13.52
C ASP A 61 -7.55 -9.33 12.30
N ARG A 62 -8.29 -9.22 11.20
CA ARG A 62 -7.74 -8.74 9.94
C ARG A 62 -8.09 -7.28 9.62
N ILE A 63 -9.10 -6.69 10.26
CA ILE A 63 -9.56 -5.31 9.98
C ILE A 63 -9.55 -4.46 11.25
N ALA A 64 -10.37 -4.76 12.26
CA ALA A 64 -10.55 -3.90 13.43
C ALA A 64 -9.27 -3.72 14.27
N ASN A 65 -8.36 -4.69 14.23
CA ASN A 65 -7.06 -4.63 14.91
C ASN A 65 -5.96 -3.96 14.09
N GLN A 66 -6.25 -3.47 12.88
CA GLN A 66 -5.29 -2.73 12.06
C GLN A 66 -5.50 -1.22 12.19
N PRO A 67 -4.43 -0.41 12.09
CA PRO A 67 -4.57 1.03 11.99
C PRO A 67 -5.22 1.42 10.65
N ALA A 68 -6.12 2.40 10.69
CA ALA A 68 -6.71 3.03 9.53
C ALA A 68 -6.74 4.54 9.74
N SER A 69 -6.90 5.31 8.67
CA SER A 69 -7.00 6.76 8.77
C SER A 69 -8.30 7.20 9.45
N HIS A 70 -8.20 8.23 10.29
CA HIS A 70 -9.37 8.90 10.84
C HIS A 70 -9.84 9.99 9.86
N TRP A 71 -11.08 9.86 9.37
CA TRP A 71 -11.65 10.77 8.38
C TRP A 71 -12.35 11.96 9.00
N LEU A 72 -11.90 13.14 8.64
CA LEU A 72 -12.56 14.43 8.96
C LEU A 72 -13.42 14.81 7.74
N SER A 73 -14.60 14.22 7.64
CA SER A 73 -15.52 14.40 6.50
C SER A 73 -16.76 15.24 6.84
N ASN A 74 -17.00 15.50 8.11
CA ASN A 74 -18.08 16.36 8.57
C ASN A 74 -17.57 17.80 8.72
N PHE A 75 -18.14 18.73 7.94
CA PHE A 75 -17.83 20.13 8.10
C PHE A 75 -18.45 20.67 9.39
N ASN A 76 -17.64 20.81 10.42
CA ASN A 76 -18.08 21.18 11.76
C ASN A 76 -17.04 22.09 12.44
N LEU A 77 -17.29 23.39 12.47
CA LEU A 77 -16.38 24.38 13.05
C LEU A 77 -16.36 24.37 14.59
N ALA A 78 -17.42 23.87 15.23
CA ALA A 78 -17.55 23.96 16.69
C ALA A 78 -16.71 22.90 17.42
N THR A 79 -16.51 21.73 16.84
CA THR A 79 -15.91 20.59 17.54
C THR A 79 -14.63 20.04 16.88
N ILE A 80 -14.33 20.44 15.65
CA ILE A 80 -13.23 19.87 14.87
C ILE A 80 -11.85 20.01 15.55
N GLU A 81 -11.59 21.15 16.20
CA GLU A 81 -10.32 21.36 16.94
C GLU A 81 -10.17 20.38 18.10
N ALA A 82 -11.25 20.15 18.87
CA ALA A 82 -11.28 19.22 19.98
C ALA A 82 -11.16 17.75 19.50
N GLU A 83 -11.85 17.40 18.40
CA GLU A 83 -11.79 16.09 17.77
C GLU A 83 -10.35 15.75 17.37
N VAL A 84 -9.70 16.63 16.61
CA VAL A 84 -8.30 16.46 16.19
C VAL A 84 -7.36 16.40 17.40
N SER A 85 -7.50 17.31 18.37
CA SER A 85 -6.65 17.33 19.56
C SER A 85 -6.77 16.04 20.38
N SER A 86 -7.98 15.49 20.50
CA SER A 86 -8.24 14.22 21.19
C SER A 86 -7.56 13.06 20.48
N TYR A 87 -7.77 12.93 19.16
CA TYR A 87 -7.21 11.85 18.35
C TYR A 87 -5.67 11.85 18.33
N VAL A 88 -5.05 13.00 17.99
CA VAL A 88 -3.58 13.08 17.95
C VAL A 88 -2.95 13.03 19.34
N GLY A 89 -3.67 13.46 20.39
CA GLY A 89 -3.26 13.33 21.78
C GLY A 89 -3.21 11.89 22.23
N ALA A 90 -4.23 11.10 21.90
CA ALA A 90 -4.27 9.66 22.17
C ALA A 90 -3.14 8.91 21.43
N ALA A 91 -2.90 9.25 20.16
CA ALA A 91 -1.80 8.68 19.39
C ALA A 91 -0.42 9.00 20.01
N ALA A 92 -0.22 10.27 20.43
CA ALA A 92 1.02 10.69 21.10
C ALA A 92 1.24 9.95 22.44
N THR A 93 0.18 9.74 23.22
CA THR A 93 0.23 8.96 24.46
C THR A 93 0.62 7.51 24.19
N ALA A 94 0.16 6.95 23.08
CA ALA A 94 0.51 5.59 22.65
C ALA A 94 1.91 5.50 21.98
N GLY A 95 2.59 6.62 21.73
CA GLY A 95 3.88 6.66 21.02
C GLY A 95 3.75 6.23 19.56
N LYS A 96 2.58 6.47 18.92
CA LYS A 96 2.25 6.05 17.57
C LYS A 96 1.99 7.24 16.65
N LEU A 97 2.12 7.04 15.35
CA LEU A 97 1.94 8.05 14.32
C LEU A 97 0.45 8.10 13.88
N PRO A 98 -0.28 9.18 14.16
CA PRO A 98 -1.67 9.34 13.71
C PRO A 98 -1.76 9.62 12.22
N VAL A 99 -2.86 9.18 11.59
CA VAL A 99 -3.21 9.47 10.20
C VAL A 99 -4.57 10.13 10.15
N LEU A 100 -4.65 11.31 9.56
CA LEU A 100 -5.90 12.05 9.32
C LEU A 100 -6.16 12.17 7.83
N THR A 101 -7.37 11.91 7.40
CA THR A 101 -7.85 12.22 6.05
C THR A 101 -8.82 13.40 6.13
N LEU A 102 -8.42 14.53 5.55
CA LEU A 102 -9.27 15.70 5.42
C LEU A 102 -10.10 15.57 4.16
N TYR A 103 -11.42 15.69 4.28
CA TYR A 103 -12.35 15.55 3.17
C TYR A 103 -13.48 16.56 3.30
N GLY A 104 -13.14 17.83 3.27
CA GLY A 104 -14.01 18.95 3.55
C GLY A 104 -13.99 20.07 2.52
N ILE A 105 -13.31 19.91 1.38
CA ILE A 105 -13.24 20.95 0.34
C ILE A 105 -14.62 21.18 -0.32
N PRO A 106 -15.00 22.41 -0.68
CA PRO A 106 -16.24 22.69 -1.43
C PRO A 106 -16.33 21.88 -2.73
N ASN A 107 -17.54 21.44 -3.07
CA ASN A 107 -17.80 20.61 -4.27
C ASN A 107 -16.94 19.33 -4.31
N ARG A 108 -16.67 18.72 -3.14
CA ARG A 108 -15.96 17.45 -3.10
C ARG A 108 -16.74 16.38 -3.87
N ASP A 109 -16.01 15.42 -4.44
CA ASP A 109 -16.52 14.32 -5.27
C ASP A 109 -17.39 14.82 -6.46
N CYS A 110 -17.23 16.09 -6.87
CA CYS A 110 -18.03 16.70 -7.94
C CYS A 110 -19.56 16.49 -7.79
N GLY A 111 -20.06 16.38 -6.56
CA GLY A 111 -21.47 16.10 -6.30
C GLY A 111 -21.85 14.62 -6.44
N GLY A 112 -20.90 13.70 -6.48
CA GLY A 112 -21.11 12.26 -6.58
C GLY A 112 -21.61 11.61 -5.29
N ALA A 113 -21.25 10.33 -5.09
CA ALA A 113 -21.74 9.51 -3.98
C ALA A 113 -21.31 10.03 -2.60
N SER A 114 -20.18 10.74 -2.53
CA SER A 114 -19.61 11.34 -1.31
C SER A 114 -19.71 12.88 -1.31
N ALA A 115 -20.69 13.45 -1.99
CA ALA A 115 -20.92 14.90 -2.06
C ALA A 115 -20.93 15.57 -0.68
N GLY A 116 -20.48 16.83 -0.61
CA GLY A 116 -20.45 17.63 0.62
C GLY A 116 -19.30 18.62 0.66
N GLY A 117 -18.76 18.83 1.86
CA GLY A 117 -17.69 19.77 2.12
C GLY A 117 -18.18 21.09 2.72
N ALA A 118 -17.25 22.03 2.86
CA ALA A 118 -17.53 23.39 3.33
C ALA A 118 -18.40 24.16 2.33
N PRO A 119 -19.17 25.16 2.77
CA PRO A 119 -20.02 25.94 1.88
C PRO A 119 -19.22 26.80 0.88
N ASP A 120 -18.01 27.20 1.23
CA ASP A 120 -17.10 27.98 0.41
C ASP A 120 -15.64 27.79 0.85
N LEU A 121 -14.69 28.32 0.07
CA LEU A 121 -13.26 28.19 0.34
C LEU A 121 -12.80 28.99 1.57
N ALA A 122 -13.51 30.06 1.98
CA ALA A 122 -13.17 30.81 3.19
C ALA A 122 -13.54 30.01 4.44
N ALA A 123 -14.73 29.40 4.44
CA ALA A 123 -15.18 28.48 5.49
C ALA A 123 -14.25 27.24 5.57
N TYR A 124 -13.86 26.70 4.43
CA TYR A 124 -12.87 25.62 4.35
C TYR A 124 -11.53 26.01 5.00
N GLN A 125 -10.98 27.17 4.65
CA GLN A 125 -9.72 27.63 5.25
C GLN A 125 -9.83 27.83 6.77
N ASN A 126 -10.99 28.32 7.26
CA ASN A 126 -11.23 28.43 8.70
C ASN A 126 -11.25 27.02 9.36
N TRP A 127 -11.89 26.05 8.74
CA TRP A 127 -11.90 24.66 9.20
C TRP A 127 -10.48 24.06 9.26
N VAL A 128 -9.66 24.28 8.21
CA VAL A 128 -8.26 23.85 8.19
C VAL A 128 -7.45 24.52 9.31
N ASN A 129 -7.69 25.82 9.60
CA ASN A 129 -7.03 26.52 10.69
C ASN A 129 -7.35 25.92 12.06
N LEU A 130 -8.62 25.49 12.25
CA LEU A 130 -9.06 24.79 13.48
C LEU A 130 -8.36 23.43 13.62
N ILE A 131 -8.26 22.65 12.54
CA ILE A 131 -7.52 21.39 12.50
C ILE A 131 -6.04 21.64 12.86
N ALA A 132 -5.41 22.63 12.24
CA ALA A 132 -4.01 22.98 12.53
C ALA A 132 -3.80 23.33 14.02
N ARG A 133 -4.73 24.01 14.67
CA ARG A 133 -4.65 24.24 16.13
C ARG A 133 -4.79 22.94 16.91
N GLY A 134 -5.68 22.05 16.50
CA GLY A 134 -5.85 20.72 17.12
C GLY A 134 -4.60 19.84 17.00
N LEU A 135 -3.82 19.95 15.92
CA LEU A 135 -2.53 19.25 15.78
C LEU A 135 -1.51 19.68 16.84
N ALA A 136 -1.48 20.96 17.21
CA ALA A 136 -0.65 21.53 18.27
C ALA A 136 0.84 21.12 18.17
N GLY A 137 1.40 21.11 16.95
CA GLY A 137 2.80 20.74 16.66
C GLY A 137 3.10 19.25 16.65
N ARG A 138 2.09 18.37 16.84
CA ARG A 138 2.28 16.92 16.86
C ARG A 138 2.46 16.36 15.46
N SER A 139 3.47 15.49 15.28
CA SER A 139 3.70 14.81 14.00
C SER A 139 2.49 13.96 13.63
N THR A 140 1.89 14.27 12.48
CA THR A 140 0.65 13.65 12.00
C THR A 140 0.71 13.49 10.49
N VAL A 141 0.41 12.32 9.95
CA VAL A 141 0.26 12.12 8.50
C VAL A 141 -1.09 12.69 8.08
N ILE A 142 -1.08 13.56 7.07
CA ILE A 142 -2.26 14.22 6.53
C ILE A 142 -2.47 13.79 5.08
N ILE A 143 -3.56 13.11 4.82
CA ILE A 143 -4.10 12.80 3.50
C ILE A 143 -5.06 13.95 3.16
N LEU A 144 -4.63 14.85 2.29
CA LEU A 144 -5.34 16.09 2.05
C LEU A 144 -6.27 15.96 0.85
N GLU A 145 -7.57 16.01 1.12
CA GLU A 145 -8.67 16.13 0.18
C GLU A 145 -8.63 15.15 -0.99
N PRO A 146 -8.95 13.86 -0.75
CA PRO A 146 -9.13 12.88 -1.82
C PRO A 146 -10.00 13.41 -2.96
N ASP A 147 -9.65 13.04 -4.20
CA ASP A 147 -10.28 13.44 -5.47
C ASP A 147 -10.10 14.90 -5.87
N SER A 148 -9.62 15.77 -4.98
CA SER A 148 -9.65 17.22 -5.17
C SER A 148 -8.76 17.75 -6.30
N ILE A 149 -7.72 16.98 -6.69
CA ILE A 149 -6.77 17.31 -7.76
C ILE A 149 -6.96 16.39 -8.97
N ALA A 150 -7.33 15.12 -8.74
CA ALA A 150 -7.55 14.17 -9.81
C ALA A 150 -8.91 14.38 -10.52
N LEU A 151 -9.98 14.76 -9.79
CA LEU A 151 -11.33 14.99 -10.30
C LEU A 151 -11.63 16.49 -10.44
N LEU A 152 -11.55 17.02 -11.64
CA LEU A 152 -11.77 18.45 -11.92
C LEU A 152 -12.93 18.71 -12.90
N THR A 153 -13.64 17.68 -13.32
CA THR A 153 -14.62 17.75 -14.43
C THR A 153 -15.84 18.63 -14.17
N CYS A 154 -16.15 18.87 -12.88
CA CYS A 154 -17.28 19.71 -12.47
C CYS A 154 -16.89 21.18 -12.24
N LEU A 155 -15.63 21.55 -12.44
CA LEU A 155 -15.14 22.88 -12.12
C LEU A 155 -14.77 23.67 -13.37
N SER A 156 -15.06 24.96 -13.38
CA SER A 156 -14.50 25.93 -14.31
C SER A 156 -13.00 26.18 -14.06
N ALA A 157 -12.30 26.76 -15.02
CA ALA A 157 -10.88 27.10 -14.87
C ALA A 157 -10.60 28.03 -13.67
N ASN A 158 -11.51 28.98 -13.38
CA ASN A 158 -11.38 29.87 -12.21
C ASN A 158 -11.58 29.13 -10.90
N GLU A 159 -12.51 28.19 -10.84
CA GLU A 159 -12.73 27.35 -9.65
C GLU A 159 -11.57 26.40 -9.40
N ILE A 160 -10.99 25.84 -10.47
CA ILE A 160 -9.76 25.03 -10.39
C ILE A 160 -8.62 25.86 -9.81
N ALA A 161 -8.41 27.07 -10.33
CA ALA A 161 -7.35 27.97 -9.81
C ALA A 161 -7.58 28.33 -8.34
N ALA A 162 -8.80 28.64 -7.95
CA ALA A 162 -9.16 28.95 -6.56
C ALA A 162 -8.99 27.73 -5.64
N ARG A 163 -9.40 26.52 -6.08
CA ARG A 163 -9.20 25.27 -5.35
C ARG A 163 -7.71 24.97 -5.14
N ASN A 164 -6.90 25.09 -6.20
CA ASN A 164 -5.45 24.91 -6.11
C ASN A 164 -4.82 25.84 -5.09
N GLN A 165 -5.20 27.12 -5.08
CA GLN A 165 -4.74 28.09 -4.08
C GLN A 165 -5.15 27.71 -2.66
N ALA A 166 -6.38 27.22 -2.47
CA ALA A 166 -6.88 26.76 -1.17
C ALA A 166 -6.12 25.53 -0.67
N LEU A 167 -5.85 24.55 -1.54
CA LEU A 167 -5.07 23.36 -1.22
C LEU A 167 -3.62 23.71 -0.85
N HIS A 168 -3.00 24.62 -1.61
CA HIS A 168 -1.67 25.12 -1.32
C HIS A 168 -1.61 25.78 0.07
N THR A 169 -2.60 26.65 0.36
CA THR A 169 -2.68 27.33 1.67
C THR A 169 -2.91 26.32 2.79
N ALA A 170 -3.80 25.35 2.59
CA ALA A 170 -4.07 24.29 3.56
C ALA A 170 -2.82 23.44 3.85
N ALA A 171 -2.08 23.03 2.81
CA ALA A 171 -0.86 22.26 2.97
C ALA A 171 0.18 22.99 3.81
N ARG A 172 0.41 24.28 3.53
CA ARG A 172 1.34 25.10 4.31
C ARG A 172 0.91 25.28 5.76
N THR A 173 -0.38 25.55 5.99
CA THR A 173 -0.95 25.71 7.34
C THR A 173 -0.79 24.44 8.17
N LEU A 174 -1.11 23.30 7.61
CA LEU A 174 -1.03 22.00 8.28
C LEU A 174 0.42 21.59 8.54
N ARG A 175 1.33 21.81 7.58
CA ARG A 175 2.77 21.56 7.78
C ARG A 175 3.37 22.43 8.88
N ALA A 176 3.01 23.70 8.93
CA ALA A 176 3.46 24.59 9.99
C ALA A 176 2.98 24.13 11.38
N ALA A 177 1.89 23.39 11.45
CA ALA A 177 1.32 22.82 12.68
C ALA A 177 1.82 21.39 13.00
N GLY A 178 2.82 20.85 12.29
CA GLY A 178 3.42 19.53 12.54
C GLY A 178 2.93 18.42 11.58
N GLY A 179 2.03 18.73 10.65
CA GLY A 179 1.54 17.77 9.66
C GLY A 179 2.60 17.36 8.64
N LYS A 180 2.61 16.09 8.29
CA LYS A 180 3.26 15.52 7.11
C LYS A 180 2.19 15.40 6.02
N VAL A 181 2.20 16.33 5.06
CA VAL A 181 1.08 16.55 4.16
C VAL A 181 1.33 15.91 2.79
N TYR A 182 0.39 15.08 2.36
CA TYR A 182 0.38 14.42 1.06
C TYR A 182 -0.85 14.87 0.27
N LEU A 183 -0.62 15.29 -0.99
CA LEU A 183 -1.66 15.78 -1.90
C LEU A 183 -2.22 14.66 -2.77
N ASP A 184 -3.42 14.87 -3.30
CA ASP A 184 -4.14 13.90 -4.12
C ASP A 184 -3.47 13.66 -5.49
N ALA A 185 -3.05 12.44 -5.77
CA ALA A 185 -2.59 12.00 -7.08
C ALA A 185 -3.58 11.07 -7.81
N GLY A 186 -4.77 10.84 -7.28
CA GLY A 186 -5.72 9.87 -7.83
C GLY A 186 -5.17 8.46 -7.76
N HIS A 187 -5.05 7.80 -8.92
CA HIS A 187 -4.48 6.46 -9.01
C HIS A 187 -3.93 6.17 -10.42
N SER A 188 -3.18 5.08 -10.56
CA SER A 188 -2.44 4.69 -11.77
C SER A 188 -3.30 4.55 -13.04
N SER A 189 -4.60 4.31 -12.87
CA SER A 189 -5.55 4.12 -13.99
C SER A 189 -6.41 5.36 -14.27
N TRP A 190 -6.13 6.51 -13.65
CA TRP A 190 -6.96 7.72 -13.79
C TRP A 190 -6.34 8.74 -14.75
N ASN A 191 -5.36 9.49 -14.32
CA ASN A 191 -4.64 10.46 -15.13
C ASN A 191 -3.24 9.95 -15.45
N SER A 192 -2.65 10.40 -16.57
CA SER A 192 -1.23 10.13 -16.81
C SER A 192 -0.35 10.79 -15.74
N ALA A 193 0.80 10.19 -15.44
CA ALA A 193 1.74 10.76 -14.46
C ALA A 193 2.18 12.19 -14.83
N SER A 194 2.32 12.49 -16.12
CA SER A 194 2.69 13.85 -16.58
C SER A 194 1.57 14.86 -16.35
N GLU A 195 0.31 14.49 -16.63
CA GLU A 195 -0.85 15.34 -16.36
C GLU A 195 -1.02 15.56 -14.86
N GLN A 196 -0.93 14.51 -14.07
CA GLN A 196 -1.08 14.62 -12.63
C GLN A 196 0.05 15.43 -11.99
N ALA A 197 1.29 15.38 -12.54
CA ALA A 197 2.38 16.23 -12.11
C ALA A 197 2.08 17.73 -12.38
N ASN A 198 1.44 18.07 -13.52
CA ASN A 198 1.01 19.44 -13.79
C ASN A 198 -0.01 19.93 -12.77
N ARG A 199 -1.01 19.10 -12.46
CA ARG A 199 -2.08 19.41 -11.48
C ARG A 199 -1.50 19.58 -10.08
N LEU A 200 -0.65 18.67 -9.64
CA LEU A 200 0.03 18.74 -8.34
C LEU A 200 0.92 19.98 -8.23
N ALA A 201 1.66 20.31 -9.29
CA ALA A 201 2.47 21.53 -9.33
C ALA A 201 1.60 22.80 -9.16
N ALA A 202 0.46 22.85 -9.86
CA ALA A 202 -0.50 23.95 -9.75
C ALA A 202 -1.16 24.01 -8.35
N ALA A 203 -1.35 22.87 -7.68
CA ALA A 203 -1.90 22.77 -6.33
C ALA A 203 -0.85 23.01 -5.22
N GLY A 204 0.41 23.32 -5.57
CA GLY A 204 1.44 23.70 -4.61
C GLY A 204 2.16 22.55 -3.92
N ILE A 205 2.32 21.39 -4.60
CA ILE A 205 3.04 20.22 -4.04
C ILE A 205 4.47 20.57 -3.61
N ALA A 206 5.06 21.64 -4.13
CA ALA A 206 6.37 22.10 -3.70
C ALA A 206 6.46 22.30 -2.18
N ASP A 207 5.37 22.77 -1.58
CA ASP A 207 5.25 23.01 -0.14
C ASP A 207 4.62 21.83 0.65
N ALA A 208 4.30 20.70 0.01
CA ALA A 208 3.88 19.46 0.66
C ALA A 208 5.03 18.47 0.82
N ASP A 209 4.88 17.43 1.63
CA ASP A 209 5.88 16.38 1.80
C ASP A 209 5.88 15.39 0.61
N GLY A 210 4.70 15.18 0.00
CA GLY A 210 4.56 14.31 -1.14
C GLY A 210 3.14 14.25 -1.66
N PHE A 211 2.79 13.10 -2.23
CA PHE A 211 1.47 12.80 -2.73
C PHE A 211 1.03 11.40 -2.29
N TYR A 212 -0.27 11.18 -2.31
CA TYR A 212 -0.81 9.84 -2.10
C TYR A 212 -1.55 9.36 -3.35
N SER A 213 -1.72 8.04 -3.45
CA SER A 213 -2.50 7.42 -4.52
C SER A 213 -3.37 6.27 -4.03
N ASN A 214 -4.33 5.87 -4.87
CA ASN A 214 -5.21 4.71 -4.69
C ASN A 214 -6.24 4.85 -3.55
N VAL A 215 -6.46 6.05 -3.01
CA VAL A 215 -7.47 6.24 -1.95
C VAL A 215 -8.84 5.79 -2.44
N SER A 216 -9.49 4.94 -1.63
CA SER A 216 -10.78 4.33 -1.97
C SER A 216 -10.79 3.52 -3.26
N ASN A 217 -9.62 3.08 -3.78
CA ASN A 217 -9.49 2.35 -5.03
C ASN A 217 -8.78 1.00 -4.83
N PHE A 218 -8.57 0.24 -5.91
CA PHE A 218 -8.22 -1.18 -5.87
C PHE A 218 -7.01 -1.55 -6.74
N ASN A 219 -6.31 -0.56 -7.32
CA ASN A 219 -5.14 -0.84 -8.15
C ASN A 219 -4.04 -1.48 -7.32
N SER A 220 -3.31 -2.42 -7.91
CA SER A 220 -2.25 -3.15 -7.21
C SER A 220 -1.15 -2.22 -6.73
N THR A 221 -0.55 -2.53 -5.59
CA THR A 221 0.59 -1.77 -5.04
C THR A 221 1.73 -1.63 -6.05
N ALA A 222 1.97 -2.65 -6.89
CA ALA A 222 2.99 -2.60 -7.94
C ALA A 222 2.69 -1.54 -9.01
N ASN A 223 1.43 -1.44 -9.45
CA ASN A 223 1.00 -0.43 -10.43
C ASN A 223 1.09 0.98 -9.83
N GLU A 224 0.64 1.15 -8.59
CA GLU A 224 0.72 2.43 -7.89
C GLU A 224 2.17 2.87 -7.64
N ALA A 225 3.06 1.96 -7.27
CA ALA A 225 4.48 2.24 -7.12
C ALA A 225 5.15 2.65 -8.45
N ALA A 226 4.80 1.98 -9.55
CA ALA A 226 5.28 2.35 -10.89
C ALA A 226 4.76 3.73 -11.32
N PHE A 227 3.47 4.01 -11.09
CA PHE A 227 2.86 5.32 -11.31
C PHE A 227 3.56 6.40 -10.48
N GLY A 228 3.78 6.16 -9.19
CA GLY A 228 4.46 7.09 -8.29
C GLY A 228 5.87 7.44 -8.73
N ARG A 229 6.68 6.46 -9.16
CA ARG A 229 8.02 6.73 -9.72
C ARG A 229 7.97 7.60 -10.98
N ASN A 230 7.03 7.34 -11.89
CA ASN A 230 6.84 8.18 -13.07
C ASN A 230 6.40 9.60 -12.71
N LEU A 231 5.57 9.74 -11.68
CA LEU A 231 5.10 11.03 -11.17
C LEU A 231 6.24 11.81 -10.51
N ILE A 232 7.07 11.16 -9.69
CA ILE A 232 8.27 11.74 -9.08
C ILE A 232 9.24 12.22 -10.18
N ALA A 233 9.48 11.41 -11.20
CA ALA A 233 10.32 11.80 -12.33
C ALA A 233 9.77 13.02 -13.07
N ALA A 234 8.44 13.08 -13.28
CA ALA A 234 7.78 14.20 -13.90
C ALA A 234 7.81 15.48 -13.04
N LEU A 235 7.73 15.39 -11.72
CA LEU A 235 7.91 16.50 -10.79
C LEU A 235 9.36 16.98 -10.77
N ASN A 236 10.32 16.06 -10.71
CA ASN A 236 11.75 16.37 -10.74
C ASN A 236 12.14 17.15 -12.02
N SER A 237 11.58 16.79 -13.18
CA SER A 237 11.82 17.52 -14.43
C SER A 237 11.31 18.96 -14.41
N ARG A 238 10.42 19.29 -13.48
CA ARG A 238 9.89 20.65 -13.21
C ARG A 238 10.64 21.38 -12.08
N GLY A 239 11.73 20.79 -11.58
CA GLY A 239 12.49 21.33 -10.45
C GLY A 239 11.83 21.10 -9.08
N ILE A 240 10.75 20.31 -8.99
CA ILE A 240 10.06 19.95 -7.76
C ILE A 240 10.62 18.59 -7.28
N THR A 241 11.61 18.62 -6.40
CA THR A 241 12.36 17.44 -5.96
C THR A 241 11.99 17.01 -4.53
N GLY A 242 12.43 15.80 -4.14
CA GLY A 242 12.28 15.30 -2.78
C GLY A 242 10.85 14.89 -2.41
N LYS A 243 9.95 14.74 -3.38
CA LYS A 243 8.58 14.29 -3.14
C LYS A 243 8.53 12.77 -3.08
N ARG A 244 7.64 12.25 -2.20
CA ARG A 244 7.47 10.82 -1.96
C ARG A 244 6.01 10.44 -2.03
N GLN A 245 5.77 9.15 -2.19
CA GLN A 245 4.43 8.58 -2.31
C GLN A 245 3.97 7.94 -1.01
N VAL A 246 2.69 8.07 -0.71
CA VAL A 246 1.93 7.21 0.20
C VAL A 246 0.91 6.44 -0.64
N ILE A 247 0.75 5.14 -0.42
CA ILE A 247 -0.19 4.30 -1.17
C ILE A 247 -1.28 3.80 -0.22
N ASP A 248 -2.55 3.98 -0.60
CA ASP A 248 -3.66 3.29 0.05
C ASP A 248 -3.66 1.82 -0.36
N THR A 249 -3.40 0.94 0.60
CA THR A 249 -3.38 -0.51 0.43
C THR A 249 -4.56 -1.20 1.10
N SER A 250 -5.56 -0.45 1.55
CA SER A 250 -6.68 -0.97 2.32
C SER A 250 -7.49 -2.06 1.62
N ARG A 251 -7.63 -1.96 0.29
CA ARG A 251 -8.56 -2.81 -0.47
C ARG A 251 -7.97 -3.33 -1.79
N ASN A 252 -6.65 -3.35 -1.94
CA ASN A 252 -5.96 -3.65 -3.19
C ASN A 252 -5.26 -5.02 -3.24
N GLY A 253 -5.60 -5.93 -2.33
CA GLY A 253 -5.03 -7.28 -2.28
C GLY A 253 -5.78 -8.31 -3.15
N GLY A 254 -6.84 -7.91 -3.84
CA GLY A 254 -7.63 -8.76 -4.75
C GLY A 254 -7.71 -8.21 -6.16
N ALA A 255 -8.81 -8.50 -6.85
CA ALA A 255 -9.07 -7.96 -8.18
C ALA A 255 -9.21 -6.44 -8.16
N ALA A 256 -8.65 -5.78 -9.16
CA ALA A 256 -9.01 -4.41 -9.49
C ALA A 256 -10.42 -4.37 -10.11
N GLY A 257 -11.01 -3.21 -10.24
CA GLY A 257 -12.32 -3.03 -10.84
C GLY A 257 -12.65 -1.56 -10.99
N ASP A 258 -13.93 -1.23 -11.10
CA ASP A 258 -14.38 0.15 -11.07
C ASP A 258 -14.29 0.75 -9.65
N TRP A 259 -14.71 2.01 -9.50
CA TRP A 259 -14.62 2.74 -8.24
C TRP A 259 -15.51 2.16 -7.13
N CYS A 260 -16.63 1.49 -7.48
CA CYS A 260 -17.57 0.95 -6.51
C CYS A 260 -17.08 -0.39 -5.94
N GLY A 261 -16.87 -0.46 -4.64
CA GLY A 261 -16.56 -1.71 -3.93
C GLY A 261 -17.74 -2.35 -3.21
N ASP A 262 -18.91 -1.70 -3.21
CA ASP A 262 -20.04 -2.12 -2.36
C ASP A 262 -20.73 -3.42 -2.83
N ASP A 263 -20.56 -3.80 -4.07
CA ASP A 263 -21.14 -5.01 -4.68
C ASP A 263 -20.10 -6.04 -5.13
N ASN A 264 -18.83 -5.75 -4.91
CA ASN A 264 -17.72 -6.58 -5.37
C ASN A 264 -17.25 -7.55 -4.27
N THR A 265 -17.18 -8.83 -4.60
CA THR A 265 -16.77 -9.91 -3.68
C THR A 265 -15.34 -10.40 -3.87
N ASP A 266 -14.66 -9.96 -4.95
CA ASP A 266 -13.31 -10.46 -5.30
C ASP A 266 -12.20 -9.57 -4.76
N ARG A 267 -12.50 -8.40 -4.24
CA ARG A 267 -11.54 -7.50 -3.63
C ARG A 267 -11.13 -8.00 -2.25
N ARG A 268 -9.92 -7.70 -1.86
CA ARG A 268 -9.34 -8.12 -0.58
C ARG A 268 -8.59 -6.96 0.04
N ILE A 269 -8.43 -6.99 1.35
CA ILE A 269 -7.45 -6.13 2.01
C ILE A 269 -6.08 -6.39 1.40
N GLY A 270 -5.32 -5.33 1.22
CA GLY A 270 -3.94 -5.40 0.75
C GLY A 270 -2.95 -5.45 1.90
N GLN A 271 -1.75 -4.97 1.64
CA GLN A 271 -0.67 -4.94 2.61
C GLN A 271 -1.07 -4.13 3.86
N ALA A 272 -0.73 -4.66 5.03
CA ALA A 272 -0.96 -3.97 6.30
C ALA A 272 -0.23 -2.62 6.36
N PRO A 273 -0.78 -1.62 7.08
CA PRO A 273 -0.17 -0.30 7.20
C PRO A 273 1.23 -0.37 7.82
N THR A 274 2.20 0.27 7.15
CA THR A 274 3.60 0.29 7.58
C THR A 274 4.38 1.46 6.99
N THR A 275 5.35 1.98 7.73
CA THR A 275 6.39 2.88 7.24
C THR A 275 7.63 2.13 6.75
N ALA A 276 7.73 0.83 7.00
CA ALA A 276 8.83 -0.03 6.55
C ALA A 276 8.54 -0.55 5.12
N THR A 277 8.53 0.35 4.14
CA THR A 277 8.19 0.03 2.75
C THR A 277 9.30 -0.69 1.99
N GLY A 278 10.55 -0.52 2.39
CA GLY A 278 11.73 -1.00 1.66
C GLY A 278 11.99 -0.25 0.34
N ASP A 279 11.23 0.80 0.05
CA ASP A 279 11.33 1.62 -1.16
C ASP A 279 11.59 3.09 -0.78
N ALA A 280 12.65 3.68 -1.37
CA ALA A 280 13.05 5.05 -1.06
C ALA A 280 12.06 6.11 -1.57
N ASP A 281 11.25 5.78 -2.56
CA ASP A 281 10.25 6.67 -3.15
C ASP A 281 8.89 6.59 -2.46
N ILE A 282 8.69 5.59 -1.57
CA ILE A 282 7.43 5.34 -0.88
C ILE A 282 7.62 5.53 0.63
N ASP A 283 6.95 6.53 1.19
CA ASP A 283 7.00 6.84 2.61
C ASP A 283 6.18 5.85 3.46
N ALA A 284 5.06 5.38 2.94
CA ALA A 284 4.21 4.45 3.67
C ALA A 284 3.21 3.70 2.78
N TYR A 285 2.80 2.53 3.25
CA TYR A 285 1.53 1.88 2.93
C TYR A 285 0.55 2.19 4.06
N ILE A 286 -0.63 2.68 3.74
CA ILE A 286 -1.64 3.10 4.73
C ILE A 286 -3.00 2.55 4.32
N TRP A 287 -3.84 2.25 5.28
CA TRP A 287 -5.26 2.04 5.04
C TRP A 287 -5.99 3.36 5.18
N VAL A 288 -6.09 4.11 4.07
CA VAL A 288 -6.78 5.40 4.05
C VAL A 288 -8.28 5.18 4.10
N LYS A 289 -8.85 4.39 3.17
CA LYS A 289 -10.25 3.98 3.24
C LYS A 289 -10.38 2.83 4.25
N PRO A 290 -11.12 2.99 5.36
CA PRO A 290 -11.30 1.89 6.30
C PRO A 290 -12.02 0.70 5.66
N PRO A 291 -11.44 -0.53 5.68
CA PRO A 291 -12.08 -1.68 5.06
C PRO A 291 -13.44 -2.01 5.69
N GLY A 292 -14.43 -2.22 4.84
CA GLY A 292 -15.81 -2.47 5.25
C GLY A 292 -16.69 -1.22 5.28
N GLU A 293 -16.13 -0.02 5.14
CA GLU A 293 -16.93 1.20 4.93
C GLU A 293 -17.29 1.37 3.46
N ALA A 294 -18.58 1.57 3.21
CA ALA A 294 -19.17 1.66 1.87
C ALA A 294 -18.68 2.86 1.06
N ASP A 295 -18.72 2.74 -0.26
CA ASP A 295 -18.33 3.78 -1.21
C ASP A 295 -19.50 4.71 -1.59
N GLY A 296 -20.75 4.29 -1.37
CA GLY A 296 -21.93 5.11 -1.64
C GLY A 296 -22.73 4.69 -2.87
N CYS A 297 -22.38 3.60 -3.54
CA CYS A 297 -23.10 3.12 -4.71
C CYS A 297 -24.26 2.17 -4.36
N ARG A 298 -24.12 1.37 -3.29
CA ARG A 298 -25.15 0.46 -2.81
C ARG A 298 -25.59 0.79 -1.40
N TYR A 299 -24.70 1.23 -0.55
CA TYR A 299 -24.95 1.64 0.83
C TYR A 299 -24.54 3.09 1.00
N ALA A 300 -24.98 3.76 2.06
CA ALA A 300 -24.58 5.13 2.34
C ALA A 300 -23.05 5.24 2.49
N ALA A 301 -22.43 6.19 1.82
CA ALA A 301 -20.98 6.39 1.85
C ALA A 301 -20.46 6.48 3.30
N GLY A 302 -19.40 5.76 3.63
CA GLY A 302 -18.80 5.69 4.97
C GLY A 302 -19.56 4.81 5.97
N SER A 303 -20.73 4.24 5.64
CA SER A 303 -21.43 3.31 6.54
C SER A 303 -20.70 1.97 6.58
N PHE A 304 -20.47 1.44 7.80
CA PHE A 304 -19.82 0.14 7.97
C PHE A 304 -20.79 -1.01 7.60
N GLN A 305 -20.32 -1.90 6.73
CA GLN A 305 -21.03 -3.07 6.23
C GLN A 305 -20.25 -4.33 6.59
N PRO A 306 -20.75 -5.17 7.53
CA PRO A 306 -20.00 -6.34 7.98
C PRO A 306 -19.77 -7.38 6.87
N ASP A 307 -20.69 -7.47 5.88
CA ASP A 307 -20.50 -8.36 4.72
C ASP A 307 -19.36 -7.88 3.82
N LEU A 308 -19.24 -6.57 3.59
CA LEU A 308 -18.10 -6.01 2.86
C LEU A 308 -16.80 -6.23 3.62
N ALA A 309 -16.79 -5.96 4.93
CA ALA A 309 -15.63 -6.18 5.77
C ALA A 309 -15.19 -7.64 5.74
N PHE A 310 -16.13 -8.58 5.89
CA PHE A 310 -15.86 -10.01 5.86
C PHE A 310 -15.36 -10.47 4.48
N SER A 311 -15.97 -9.99 3.40
CA SER A 311 -15.51 -10.26 2.03
C SER A 311 -14.08 -9.75 1.81
N LEU A 312 -13.77 -8.52 2.23
CA LEU A 312 -12.42 -7.94 2.14
C LEU A 312 -11.40 -8.71 2.99
N ALA A 313 -11.80 -9.11 4.21
CA ALA A 313 -10.98 -9.95 5.07
C ALA A 313 -10.66 -11.30 4.42
N GLY A 314 -11.54 -11.81 3.55
CA GLY A 314 -11.47 -13.15 2.99
C GLY A 314 -11.90 -14.21 3.99
N SER A 315 -12.25 -15.40 3.52
CA SER A 315 -12.54 -16.54 4.38
C SER A 315 -11.38 -16.78 5.36
N PRO A 316 -11.63 -17.25 6.58
CA PRO A 316 -10.58 -17.69 7.48
C PRO A 316 -9.89 -18.93 6.92
N SER A 317 -9.06 -18.75 5.91
CA SER A 317 -8.17 -19.77 5.40
C SER A 317 -6.76 -19.36 5.80
N SER A 318 -6.32 -19.95 6.89
CA SER A 318 -4.97 -19.91 7.47
C SER A 318 -4.62 -18.65 8.28
N PRO A 319 -3.91 -18.80 9.41
CA PRO A 319 -3.34 -17.70 10.17
C PRO A 319 -2.48 -16.80 9.27
N PRO A 320 -2.22 -15.53 9.64
CA PRO A 320 -1.22 -14.72 8.94
C PRO A 320 0.07 -15.54 8.90
N GLU A 321 0.52 -15.92 7.72
CA GLU A 321 1.83 -16.54 7.58
C GLU A 321 2.87 -15.49 8.01
N GLU A 322 3.42 -15.72 9.18
CA GLU A 322 4.65 -15.07 9.60
C GLU A 322 5.72 -15.32 8.53
N SER A 323 6.32 -14.23 8.06
CA SER A 323 7.65 -14.13 7.46
C SER A 323 8.12 -15.36 6.68
N GLY A 324 7.83 -15.39 5.39
CA GLY A 324 8.29 -16.40 4.45
C GLY A 324 7.49 -16.39 3.16
N SER A 325 6.81 -15.28 2.82
CA SER A 325 6.02 -15.20 1.59
C SER A 325 6.91 -15.42 0.36
N CYS A 326 6.44 -16.18 -0.59
CA CYS A 326 7.03 -16.24 -1.92
C CYS A 326 6.06 -15.68 -2.96
N ALA A 327 6.62 -15.12 -4.04
CA ALA A 327 5.89 -14.75 -5.25
C ALA A 327 6.23 -15.71 -6.37
N ALA A 328 5.31 -15.92 -7.30
CA ALA A 328 5.58 -16.67 -8.51
C ALA A 328 5.19 -15.86 -9.74
N THR A 329 6.01 -15.91 -10.78
CA THR A 329 5.75 -15.33 -12.10
C THR A 329 5.83 -16.40 -13.16
N TYR A 330 4.90 -16.37 -14.12
CA TYR A 330 4.84 -17.33 -15.22
C TYR A 330 5.24 -16.68 -16.54
N GLN A 331 5.92 -17.47 -17.38
CA GLN A 331 6.26 -17.11 -18.76
C GLN A 331 6.12 -18.33 -19.67
N THR A 332 5.48 -18.17 -20.85
CA THR A 332 5.55 -19.15 -21.91
C THR A 332 6.91 -19.01 -22.62
N THR A 333 7.70 -20.07 -22.63
CA THR A 333 9.04 -20.06 -23.24
C THR A 333 9.05 -20.59 -24.67
N SER A 334 8.10 -21.46 -25.03
CA SER A 334 7.95 -22.00 -26.39
C SER A 334 6.51 -22.45 -26.61
N ALA A 335 6.04 -22.39 -27.85
CA ALA A 335 4.71 -22.87 -28.23
C ALA A 335 4.76 -23.53 -29.62
N TRP A 336 3.97 -24.59 -29.82
CA TRP A 336 3.81 -25.31 -31.08
C TRP A 336 2.38 -25.80 -31.25
N ASN A 337 2.06 -26.36 -32.39
CA ASN A 337 0.73 -26.87 -32.61
C ASN A 337 0.41 -28.02 -31.63
N GLY A 338 -0.57 -27.81 -30.76
CA GLY A 338 -1.03 -28.77 -29.75
C GLY A 338 -0.27 -28.79 -28.41
N GLY A 339 0.67 -27.84 -28.17
CA GLY A 339 1.37 -27.78 -26.88
C GLY A 339 2.23 -26.56 -26.68
N PHE A 340 2.78 -26.40 -25.48
CA PHE A 340 3.68 -25.31 -25.11
C PHE A 340 4.59 -25.69 -23.95
N GLN A 341 5.63 -24.89 -23.74
CA GLN A 341 6.45 -24.93 -22.55
C GLN A 341 6.23 -23.67 -21.73
N GLY A 342 6.10 -23.85 -20.41
CA GLY A 342 6.03 -22.79 -19.43
C GLY A 342 7.21 -22.82 -18.48
N GLN A 343 7.64 -21.65 -18.03
CA GLN A 343 8.59 -21.47 -16.97
C GLN A 343 7.95 -20.63 -15.85
N VAL A 344 8.22 -21.04 -14.62
CA VAL A 344 7.79 -20.28 -13.43
C VAL A 344 9.03 -19.90 -12.63
N THR A 345 9.12 -18.62 -12.29
CA THR A 345 10.14 -18.10 -11.37
C THR A 345 9.49 -17.87 -10.02
N VAL A 346 10.01 -18.50 -8.99
CA VAL A 346 9.62 -18.30 -7.58
C VAL A 346 10.63 -17.34 -6.96
N THR A 347 10.15 -16.32 -6.26
CA THR A 347 10.97 -15.34 -5.54
C THR A 347 10.59 -15.35 -4.07
N ALA A 348 11.56 -15.54 -3.17
CA ALA A 348 11.33 -15.36 -1.73
C ALA A 348 11.08 -13.88 -1.41
N GLY A 349 10.17 -13.60 -0.51
CA GLY A 349 9.88 -12.26 -0.03
C GLY A 349 10.99 -11.66 0.85
N SER A 350 10.62 -10.86 1.82
CA SER A 350 11.56 -10.18 2.74
C SER A 350 12.20 -11.11 3.78
N ALA A 351 11.72 -12.36 3.90
CA ALA A 351 12.31 -13.38 4.78
C ALA A 351 12.78 -14.61 3.97
N ALA A 352 13.69 -15.40 4.55
CA ALA A 352 14.10 -16.66 4.00
C ALA A 352 12.95 -17.68 4.08
N ILE A 353 12.83 -18.53 3.06
CA ILE A 353 11.89 -19.66 3.03
C ILE A 353 12.64 -20.97 3.02
N ALA A 354 12.09 -22.02 3.65
CA ALA A 354 12.67 -23.36 3.66
C ALA A 354 12.25 -24.20 2.44
N GLY A 355 11.08 -23.88 1.88
CA GLY A 355 10.52 -24.53 0.71
C GLY A 355 9.48 -23.65 0.03
N TRP A 356 8.99 -24.07 -1.12
CA TRP A 356 7.93 -23.38 -1.86
C TRP A 356 7.02 -24.38 -2.56
N ARG A 357 5.78 -23.92 -2.76
CA ARG A 357 4.76 -24.62 -3.54
C ARG A 357 4.03 -23.61 -4.43
N VAL A 358 3.90 -23.92 -5.72
CA VAL A 358 3.19 -23.11 -6.70
C VAL A 358 1.98 -23.88 -7.22
N THR A 359 0.83 -23.20 -7.29
CA THR A 359 -0.43 -23.80 -7.72
C THR A 359 -1.07 -22.96 -8.82
N TRP A 360 -1.67 -23.60 -9.82
CA TRP A 360 -2.51 -22.97 -10.85
C TRP A 360 -3.56 -23.92 -11.40
N THR A 361 -4.51 -23.39 -12.17
CA THR A 361 -5.58 -24.18 -12.79
C THR A 361 -5.38 -24.29 -14.28
N LEU A 362 -5.49 -25.50 -14.82
CA LEU A 362 -5.50 -25.80 -16.25
C LEU A 362 -6.84 -25.39 -16.86
N THR A 363 -6.80 -24.84 -18.07
CA THR A 363 -7.97 -24.42 -18.84
C THR A 363 -7.97 -25.03 -20.22
N GLY A 364 -9.15 -25.08 -20.89
CA GLY A 364 -9.24 -25.41 -22.31
C GLY A 364 -8.77 -26.81 -22.71
N GLY A 365 -8.89 -27.81 -21.83
CA GLY A 365 -8.46 -29.17 -22.14
C GLY A 365 -6.95 -29.39 -22.10
N GLN A 366 -6.23 -28.51 -21.41
CA GLN A 366 -4.78 -28.65 -21.17
C GLN A 366 -4.47 -29.85 -20.27
N SER A 367 -3.27 -30.43 -20.46
CA SER A 367 -2.70 -31.37 -19.52
C SER A 367 -1.21 -31.08 -19.33
N ILE A 368 -0.71 -31.30 -18.12
CA ILE A 368 0.73 -31.17 -17.80
C ILE A 368 1.43 -32.49 -18.16
N GLY A 369 2.51 -32.36 -18.88
CA GLY A 369 3.44 -33.46 -19.19
C GLY A 369 4.63 -33.46 -18.22
N GLN A 370 5.84 -33.38 -18.79
CA GLN A 370 7.07 -33.36 -18.01
C GLN A 370 7.23 -32.05 -17.23
N VAL A 371 7.65 -32.13 -15.96
CA VAL A 371 8.07 -31.00 -15.12
C VAL A 371 9.53 -31.19 -14.74
N TRP A 372 10.30 -30.13 -14.75
CA TRP A 372 11.71 -30.12 -14.32
C TRP A 372 11.97 -28.99 -13.33
N GLY A 373 12.82 -29.21 -12.35
CA GLY A 373 13.11 -28.26 -11.28
C GLY A 373 12.03 -28.17 -10.21
N GLY A 374 11.06 -29.09 -10.23
CA GLY A 374 9.99 -29.20 -9.22
C GLY A 374 9.24 -30.52 -9.32
N ARG A 375 8.52 -30.88 -8.25
CA ARG A 375 7.69 -32.09 -8.13
C ARG A 375 6.23 -31.74 -8.31
N ALA A 376 5.64 -32.18 -9.43
CA ALA A 376 4.27 -31.88 -9.77
C ALA A 376 3.29 -32.92 -9.22
N THR A 377 2.14 -32.45 -8.80
CA THR A 377 0.93 -33.25 -8.56
C THR A 377 -0.26 -32.59 -9.23
N THR A 378 -1.19 -33.36 -9.77
CA THR A 378 -2.40 -32.84 -10.42
C THR A 378 -3.62 -33.46 -9.76
N SER A 379 -4.60 -32.62 -9.39
CA SER A 379 -5.89 -33.04 -8.86
C SER A 379 -7.01 -32.32 -9.65
N GLY A 380 -7.72 -33.07 -10.48
CA GLY A 380 -8.66 -32.48 -11.44
C GLY A 380 -7.93 -31.53 -12.40
N THR A 381 -8.33 -30.27 -12.44
CA THR A 381 -7.68 -29.23 -13.23
C THR A 381 -6.60 -28.47 -12.46
N THR A 382 -6.42 -28.71 -11.18
CA THR A 382 -5.45 -28.00 -10.34
C THR A 382 -4.08 -28.69 -10.40
N VAL A 383 -3.06 -27.96 -10.80
CA VAL A 383 -1.67 -28.37 -10.77
C VAL A 383 -0.98 -27.74 -9.57
N THR A 384 -0.21 -28.54 -8.84
CA THR A 384 0.63 -28.09 -7.73
C THR A 384 2.06 -28.58 -7.98
N VAL A 385 3.02 -27.66 -7.95
CA VAL A 385 4.46 -27.97 -8.05
C VAL A 385 5.14 -27.55 -6.77
N ALA A 386 5.79 -28.49 -6.10
CA ALA A 386 6.63 -28.24 -4.94
C ALA A 386 8.12 -28.24 -5.35
N ASN A 387 8.94 -27.57 -4.54
CA ASN A 387 10.38 -27.54 -4.73
C ASN A 387 11.03 -28.95 -4.70
N GLU A 388 12.20 -29.05 -5.31
CA GLU A 388 13.13 -30.15 -5.11
C GLU A 388 13.96 -29.92 -3.84
N SER A 389 14.65 -30.97 -3.37
CA SER A 389 15.47 -30.88 -2.16
C SER A 389 16.62 -29.85 -2.24
N TRP A 390 17.03 -29.45 -3.44
CA TRP A 390 18.17 -28.56 -3.70
C TRP A 390 17.76 -27.11 -3.99
N ASN A 391 16.50 -26.78 -4.27
CA ASN A 391 16.06 -25.44 -4.65
C ASN A 391 14.91 -24.88 -3.78
N GLY A 392 14.60 -25.52 -2.64
CA GLY A 392 13.53 -25.08 -1.75
C GLY A 392 13.97 -23.94 -0.84
N ALA A 393 15.14 -24.02 -0.26
CA ALA A 393 15.65 -23.01 0.67
C ALA A 393 16.11 -21.75 -0.10
N LEU A 394 15.41 -20.65 0.07
CA LEU A 394 15.72 -19.37 -0.58
C LEU A 394 15.96 -18.28 0.48
N ARG A 395 17.03 -17.52 0.32
CA ARG A 395 17.27 -16.31 1.12
C ARG A 395 16.29 -15.21 0.70
N PRO A 396 16.10 -14.15 1.51
CA PRO A 396 15.26 -13.01 1.13
C PRO A 396 15.63 -12.49 -0.27
N GLY A 397 14.62 -12.34 -1.14
CA GLY A 397 14.77 -11.88 -2.51
C GLY A 397 15.43 -12.87 -3.49
N ALA A 398 15.88 -14.03 -3.03
CA ALA A 398 16.45 -15.06 -3.91
C ALA A 398 15.36 -15.76 -4.73
N THR A 399 15.76 -16.31 -5.88
CA THR A 399 14.86 -16.96 -6.82
C THR A 399 15.19 -18.42 -7.06
N ALA A 400 14.15 -19.22 -7.34
CA ALA A 400 14.24 -20.55 -7.93
C ALA A 400 13.38 -20.61 -9.19
N GLN A 401 13.67 -21.54 -10.08
CA GLN A 401 12.91 -21.73 -11.31
C GLN A 401 12.53 -23.20 -11.50
N PHE A 402 11.36 -23.42 -12.05
CA PHE A 402 10.96 -24.70 -12.60
C PHE A 402 10.29 -24.50 -13.96
N GLY A 403 10.28 -25.51 -14.78
CA GLY A 403 9.61 -25.48 -16.06
C GLY A 403 8.76 -26.73 -16.29
N PHE A 404 7.87 -26.64 -17.26
CA PHE A 404 6.99 -27.75 -17.63
C PHE A 404 6.62 -27.73 -19.11
N GLY A 405 6.34 -28.92 -19.66
CA GLY A 405 5.67 -29.09 -20.94
C GLY A 405 4.19 -29.35 -20.74
N ALA A 406 3.34 -28.75 -21.56
CA ALA A 406 1.89 -28.93 -21.53
C ALA A 406 1.35 -29.21 -22.93
N THR A 407 0.25 -29.97 -23.02
CA THR A 407 -0.56 -30.10 -24.23
C THR A 407 -1.80 -29.20 -24.15
N GLY A 408 -2.35 -28.86 -25.30
CA GLY A 408 -3.50 -27.98 -25.41
C GLY A 408 -3.15 -26.54 -25.80
N PRO A 409 -4.14 -25.63 -25.77
CA PRO A 409 -3.94 -24.24 -26.17
C PRO A 409 -3.04 -23.50 -25.17
N VAL A 410 -2.22 -22.57 -25.69
CA VAL A 410 -1.40 -21.70 -24.83
C VAL A 410 -2.29 -20.83 -23.95
N SER A 411 -1.95 -20.71 -22.68
CA SER A 411 -2.59 -19.79 -21.73
C SER A 411 -1.55 -19.15 -20.82
N THR A 412 -1.92 -18.03 -20.20
CA THR A 412 -1.15 -17.39 -19.16
C THR A 412 -1.87 -17.59 -17.82
N PRO A 413 -1.63 -18.71 -17.12
CA PRO A 413 -2.31 -18.98 -15.87
C PRO A 413 -1.89 -18.00 -14.77
N ALA A 414 -2.83 -17.65 -13.90
CA ALA A 414 -2.48 -17.03 -12.63
C ALA A 414 -1.84 -18.11 -11.73
N VAL A 415 -0.59 -17.89 -11.33
CA VAL A 415 0.17 -18.77 -10.46
C VAL A 415 0.19 -18.22 -9.03
N THR A 416 -0.07 -19.06 -8.04
CA THR A 416 -0.01 -18.71 -6.62
C THR A 416 1.15 -19.44 -5.95
N CYS A 417 2.01 -18.72 -5.22
CA CYS A 417 3.11 -19.31 -4.44
C CYS A 417 2.79 -19.30 -2.96
N VAL A 418 3.14 -20.40 -2.29
CA VAL A 418 3.07 -20.55 -0.83
C VAL A 418 4.43 -21.09 -0.37
N SER A 419 5.01 -20.49 0.66
CA SER A 419 6.20 -21.02 1.33
C SER A 419 5.85 -22.31 2.09
N ALA A 420 6.75 -23.26 2.13
CA ALA A 420 6.59 -24.56 2.79
C ALA A 420 7.67 -24.77 3.85
#